data_83e08db6f5188ffd5b80badf4a4a5508
#
_entry.id   83e08db6f5188ffd5b80badf4a4a5508
#
_cell.length_a   1.000
_cell.length_b   1.000
_cell.length_c   1.000
_cell.angle_alpha   90.00
_cell.angle_beta   90.00
_cell.angle_gamma   90.00
#
_symmetry.space_group_name_H-M   'P 1'
#
loop_
_entity.id
_entity.type
_entity.pdbx_description
1 polymer ?
#
loop_
_entity_poly.entity_id
_entity_poly.type
_entity_poly.pdbx_seq_one_letter_code
_entity_poly.pdbx_strand_id
1 'polypeptide(L)'
;MVSIRLARSGAKKRPFYHLVAADSRRARGGRYIERLGFYNPLAVEGTEEQRIDIERVDYWISVGAQLSDRAAKVVDAARKGASA
;
A
#
# COMPACT_ATOMS: atom_id res chain seq x y z
N MET A 1 -3.08 13.73 -10.71
CA MET A 1 -2.83 12.30 -10.95
C MET A 1 -2.84 11.56 -9.63
N VAL A 2 -3.50 10.43 -9.57
CA VAL A 2 -3.50 9.60 -8.37
C VAL A 2 -2.35 8.60 -8.44
N SER A 3 -1.63 8.44 -7.34
CA SER A 3 -0.60 7.40 -7.21
C SER A 3 -0.91 6.53 -6.01
N ILE A 4 -0.57 5.25 -6.13
CA ILE A 4 -0.67 4.29 -5.05
C ILE A 4 0.74 4.09 -4.50
N ARG A 5 0.91 4.35 -3.22
CA ARG A 5 2.22 4.32 -2.60
C ARG A 5 2.15 3.86 -1.15
N LEU A 6 3.31 3.55 -0.58
CA LEU A 6 3.41 3.20 0.84
C LEU A 6 3.66 4.47 1.64
N ALA A 7 2.83 4.69 2.64
CA ALA A 7 3.00 5.78 3.60
C ALA A 7 3.53 5.17 4.90
N ARG A 8 4.67 5.67 5.37
CA ARG A 8 5.28 5.15 6.59
C ARG A 8 4.49 5.59 7.82
N SER A 9 4.30 4.64 8.72
CA SER A 9 3.65 4.84 9.98
C SER A 9 4.42 4.05 11.04
N GLY A 10 4.05 4.17 12.30
CA GLY A 10 4.68 3.40 13.37
C GLY A 10 5.89 4.10 13.98
N ALA A 11 6.55 3.41 14.91
CA ALA A 11 7.67 3.95 15.66
C ALA A 11 8.96 3.97 14.85
N LYS A 12 9.94 4.73 15.33
CA LYS A 12 11.21 4.95 14.64
C LYS A 12 11.96 3.65 14.30
N LYS A 13 11.92 2.67 15.20
CA LYS A 13 12.59 1.37 15.00
C LYS A 13 11.65 0.26 14.57
N ARG A 14 10.37 0.56 14.36
CA ARG A 14 9.35 -0.41 13.96
C ARG A 14 8.55 0.15 12.79
N PRO A 15 9.11 0.12 11.59
CA PRO A 15 8.40 0.65 10.43
C PRO A 15 7.14 -0.16 10.16
N PHE A 16 6.09 0.56 9.87
CA PHE A 16 4.82 0.00 9.47
C PHE A 16 4.32 0.87 8.34
N TYR A 17 3.79 0.26 7.29
CA TYR A 17 3.38 1.00 6.12
C TYR A 17 1.90 0.79 5.83
N HIS A 18 1.24 1.86 5.39
CA HIS A 18 -0.09 1.76 4.82
C HIS A 18 0.02 1.93 3.31
N LEU A 19 -0.71 1.11 2.57
CA LEU A 19 -0.84 1.31 1.13
C LEU A 19 -1.99 2.30 0.93
N VAL A 20 -1.71 3.39 0.25
CA VAL A 20 -2.66 4.48 0.11
C VAL A 20 -2.74 4.96 -1.33
N ALA A 21 -3.93 5.42 -1.71
CA ALA A 21 -4.13 6.18 -2.94
C ALA A 21 -4.07 7.66 -2.58
N ALA A 22 -3.19 8.40 -3.24
CA ALA A 22 -2.99 9.81 -2.92
C ALA A 22 -2.85 10.63 -4.20
N ASP A 23 -3.28 11.88 -4.12
CA ASP A 23 -3.06 12.83 -5.22
C ASP A 23 -1.59 13.25 -5.19
N SER A 24 -0.89 13.04 -6.30
CA SER A 24 0.53 13.38 -6.40
C SER A 24 0.81 14.86 -6.17
N ARG A 25 -0.19 15.72 -6.38
CA ARG A 25 -0.07 17.17 -6.13
C ARG A 25 -0.08 17.50 -4.65
N ARG A 26 -0.54 16.59 -3.80
CA ARG A 26 -0.67 16.80 -2.35
C ARG A 26 0.16 15.79 -1.58
N ALA A 27 1.38 15.58 -2.04
CA ALA A 27 2.26 14.57 -1.47
C ALA A 27 2.71 14.88 -0.04
N ARG A 28 2.68 16.14 0.36
CA ARG A 28 3.12 16.55 1.69
C ARG A 28 1.97 16.54 2.69
N GLY A 29 2.29 16.26 3.94
CA GLY A 29 1.32 16.28 5.02
C GLY A 29 0.57 14.99 5.23
N GLY A 30 0.95 13.92 4.54
CA GLY A 30 0.37 12.61 4.75
C GLY A 30 -1.09 12.47 4.33
N ARG A 31 -1.59 13.40 3.55
CA ARG A 31 -2.97 13.32 3.08
C ARG A 31 -3.11 12.32 1.97
N TYR A 32 -4.10 11.47 2.08
CA TYR A 32 -4.40 10.47 1.07
C TYR A 32 -5.91 10.42 0.83
N ILE A 33 -6.28 9.89 -0.34
CA ILE A 33 -7.68 9.79 -0.73
C ILE A 33 -8.31 8.57 -0.06
N GLU A 34 -7.61 7.45 -0.07
CA GLU A 34 -8.13 6.19 0.44
C GLU A 34 -6.99 5.31 0.93
N ARG A 35 -7.23 4.60 2.03
CA ARG A 35 -6.31 3.58 2.54
C ARG A 35 -6.68 2.24 1.91
N LEU A 36 -5.71 1.58 1.28
CA LEU A 36 -5.93 0.35 0.53
C LEU A 36 -5.41 -0.90 1.26
N GLY A 37 -4.73 -0.72 2.38
CA GLY A 37 -4.21 -1.83 3.15
C GLY A 37 -2.99 -1.47 3.95
N PHE A 38 -2.29 -2.50 4.45
CA PHE A 38 -1.08 -2.29 5.22
C PHE A 38 0.01 -3.30 4.84
N TYR A 39 1.25 -2.95 5.18
CA TYR A 39 2.40 -3.81 5.04
C TYR A 39 3.29 -3.67 6.26
N ASN A 40 3.59 -4.78 6.92
CA ASN A 40 4.47 -4.81 8.09
C ASN A 40 5.71 -5.64 7.76
N PRO A 41 6.85 -5.00 7.42
CA PRO A 41 8.06 -5.75 7.05
C PRO A 41 8.70 -6.48 8.22
N LEU A 42 8.31 -6.15 9.46
CA LEU A 42 8.83 -6.78 10.66
C LEU A 42 7.87 -7.80 11.26
N ALA A 43 6.87 -8.24 10.49
CA ALA A 43 5.92 -9.25 10.97
C ALA A 43 6.66 -10.53 11.34
N VAL A 44 6.35 -11.06 12.52
CA VAL A 44 6.90 -12.34 12.97
C VAL A 44 6.00 -13.46 12.50
N GLU A 45 6.52 -14.69 12.57
CA GLU A 45 5.75 -15.88 12.20
C GLU A 45 4.44 -15.93 12.98
N GLY A 46 3.36 -16.21 12.26
CA GLY A 46 2.02 -16.23 12.83
C GLY A 46 1.30 -14.89 12.81
N THR A 47 1.98 -13.82 12.42
CA THR A 47 1.41 -12.48 12.31
C THR A 47 1.22 -12.13 10.84
N GLU A 48 0.17 -11.39 10.54
CA GLU A 48 -0.10 -10.94 9.18
C GLU A 48 0.95 -9.94 8.72
N GLU A 49 1.70 -10.29 7.67
CA GLU A 49 2.70 -9.42 7.08
C GLU A 49 2.07 -8.28 6.31
N GLN A 50 0.99 -8.58 5.59
CA GLN A 50 0.31 -7.58 4.80
C GLN A 50 -1.13 -7.98 4.56
N ARG A 51 -1.96 -6.96 4.36
CA ARG A 51 -3.34 -7.14 3.93
C ARG A 51 -3.68 -6.03 2.97
N ILE A 52 -3.96 -6.38 1.73
CA ILE A 52 -4.18 -5.41 0.66
C ILE A 52 -5.56 -5.67 0.05
N ASP A 53 -6.34 -4.61 -0.09
CA ASP A 53 -7.63 -4.67 -0.77
C ASP A 53 -7.39 -4.61 -2.27
N ILE A 54 -7.23 -5.77 -2.88
CA ILE A 54 -6.89 -5.89 -4.30
C ILE A 54 -7.98 -5.30 -5.19
N GLU A 55 -9.24 -5.45 -4.81
CA GLU A 55 -10.34 -4.89 -5.60
C GLU A 55 -10.23 -3.37 -5.71
N ARG A 56 -9.92 -2.71 -4.61
CA ARG A 56 -9.74 -1.25 -4.62
C ARG A 56 -8.48 -0.84 -5.36
N VAL A 57 -7.41 -1.60 -5.23
CA VAL A 57 -6.19 -1.35 -6.02
C VAL A 57 -6.52 -1.43 -7.51
N ASP A 58 -7.23 -2.47 -7.92
CA ASP A 58 -7.61 -2.64 -9.33
C ASP A 58 -8.52 -1.51 -9.81
N TYR A 59 -9.44 -1.08 -8.96
CA TYR A 59 -10.27 0.09 -9.28
C TYR A 59 -9.42 1.31 -9.61
N TRP A 60 -8.48 1.64 -8.73
CA TRP A 60 -7.63 2.82 -8.93
C TRP A 60 -6.76 2.70 -10.17
N ILE A 61 -6.23 1.51 -10.42
CA ILE A 61 -5.45 1.27 -11.63
C ILE A 61 -6.32 1.48 -12.87
N SER A 62 -7.56 1.01 -12.84
CA SER A 62 -8.49 1.14 -13.96
C SER A 62 -8.82 2.59 -14.30
N VAL A 63 -8.74 3.48 -13.33
CA VAL A 63 -8.99 4.92 -13.56
C VAL A 63 -7.70 5.73 -13.71
N GLY A 64 -6.57 5.06 -13.94
CA GLY A 64 -5.33 5.72 -14.31
C GLY A 64 -4.32 5.93 -13.19
N ALA A 65 -4.55 5.39 -12.01
CA ALA A 65 -3.58 5.52 -10.92
C ALA A 65 -2.30 4.76 -11.24
N GLN A 66 -1.17 5.30 -10.79
CA GLN A 66 0.13 4.67 -10.97
C GLN A 66 0.65 4.13 -9.66
N LEU A 67 1.33 2.98 -9.70
CA LEU A 67 1.94 2.36 -8.55
C LEU A 67 3.38 2.82 -8.42
N SER A 68 3.80 3.17 -7.20
CA SER A 68 5.23 3.34 -6.93
C SER A 68 5.90 1.96 -6.99
N ASP A 69 7.23 1.94 -7.14
CA ASP A 69 7.96 0.68 -7.25
C ASP A 69 7.74 -0.22 -6.02
N ARG A 70 7.78 0.35 -4.83
CA ARG A 70 7.55 -0.41 -3.61
C ARG A 70 6.11 -0.88 -3.49
N ALA A 71 5.16 -0.01 -3.84
CA ALA A 71 3.75 -0.39 -3.80
C ALA A 71 3.47 -1.51 -4.80
N ALA A 72 4.08 -1.46 -5.97
CA ALA A 72 3.93 -2.53 -6.96
C ALA A 72 4.41 -3.88 -6.42
N LYS A 73 5.53 -3.90 -5.71
CA LYS A 73 6.04 -5.13 -5.09
C LYS A 73 5.10 -5.69 -4.04
N VAL A 74 4.57 -4.82 -3.18
CA VAL A 74 3.65 -5.23 -2.13
C VAL A 74 2.34 -5.77 -2.73
N VAL A 75 1.80 -5.08 -3.72
CA VAL A 75 0.57 -5.51 -4.40
C VAL A 75 0.78 -6.85 -5.10
N ASP A 76 1.91 -7.00 -5.79
CA ASP A 76 2.23 -8.23 -6.50
C ASP A 76 2.33 -9.42 -5.52
N ALA A 77 3.00 -9.22 -4.39
CA ALA A 77 3.09 -10.26 -3.37
C ALA A 77 1.71 -10.61 -2.79
N ALA A 78 0.84 -9.62 -2.61
CA ALA A 78 -0.51 -9.85 -2.13
C ALA A 78 -1.35 -10.64 -3.13
N ARG A 79 -1.18 -10.38 -4.43
CA ARG A 79 -1.88 -11.14 -5.47
C ARG A 79 -1.44 -12.60 -5.48
N LYS A 80 -0.14 -12.84 -5.33
CA LYS A 80 0.40 -14.20 -5.27
C LYS A 80 -0.11 -14.95 -4.04
N GLY A 81 -0.16 -14.27 -2.90
CA GLY A 81 -0.70 -14.85 -1.68
C GLY A 81 -2.18 -15.19 -1.80
N ALA A 82 -2.96 -14.32 -2.45
CA ALA A 82 -4.38 -14.54 -2.64
C ALA A 82 -4.69 -15.70 -3.58
N SER A 83 -3.78 -16.01 -4.50
CA SER A 83 -3.99 -17.11 -5.46
C SER A 83 -3.48 -18.45 -4.95
N ALA A 84 -2.89 -18.48 -3.79
CA ALA A 84 -2.44 -19.75 -3.16
C ALA A 84 -3.60 -20.39 -2.32
#